data_14bfa227a3bbf53cbcf10fad4f9f3575
#
_entry.id   14bfa227a3bbf53cbcf10fad4f9f3575
#
_cell.length_a   1.000
_cell.length_b   1.000
_cell.length_c   1.000
_cell.angle_alpha   90.00
_cell.angle_beta   90.00
_cell.angle_gamma   90.00
#
_symmetry.space_group_name_H-M   'P 1'
#
loop_
_entity.id
_entity.type
_entity.pdbx_description
1 polymer ?
#
loop_
_entity_poly.entity_id
_entity_poly.type
_entity_poly.pdbx_seq_one_letter_code
_entity_poly.pdbx_strand_id
1 'polypeptide(L)'
;MDNYGSTNFNFSKRRFEHPNGENNNRKFLQISKVAYEYFWRDFDEWENKGFPTLNLSKVELAHFSENVIWVGHSTALLNHKGITVLTDPHFTGRAGPFGFMGPKRITSPPFLIEDLPKIDIILISHNHYDHLDKQTIIHLIKLQPEIKFFVPLGLSDILKSFGVKNIVELDWWQSFKHKNIIIHATQVQHWSRRSFFDRNKTLWSGWMMSWDDFSFYFAGDTGYSNDFAKTAKRCGSPTLAAIPIGAYEPREFMKAAHMNPEEAVKAFQDLNTKYAFGIHWGTFKLTLELMDEPPIRLRECLSEAGVPQRKFKCLVHGEQWGDPFGTCN
;
A
#
# COMPACT_ATOMS: atom_id res chain seq x y z
N MET A 1 -27.61 -2.02 12.52
CA MET A 1 -27.28 -3.21 13.33
C MET A 1 -25.88 -3.62 12.92
N ASP A 2 -24.91 -3.26 13.76
CA ASP A 2 -23.48 -3.43 13.44
C ASP A 2 -23.07 -4.85 13.77
N ASN A 3 -23.27 -5.76 12.81
CA ASN A 3 -22.80 -7.14 12.91
C ASN A 3 -21.31 -7.24 12.52
N TYR A 4 -20.45 -6.53 13.23
CA TYR A 4 -19.02 -6.81 13.16
C TYR A 4 -18.72 -8.02 14.04
N GLY A 5 -18.93 -9.23 13.50
CA GLY A 5 -18.51 -10.48 14.14
C GLY A 5 -16.99 -10.69 14.15
N SER A 6 -16.21 -9.60 14.08
CA SER A 6 -14.76 -9.62 14.10
C SER A 6 -14.26 -9.88 15.51
N THR A 7 -13.41 -10.88 15.68
CA THR A 7 -12.72 -11.19 16.95
C THR A 7 -11.75 -10.09 17.39
N ASN A 8 -11.42 -9.15 16.47
CA ASN A 8 -10.47 -8.07 16.69
C ASN A 8 -11.13 -6.72 17.00
N PHE A 9 -12.47 -6.67 17.02
CA PHE A 9 -13.20 -5.46 17.38
C PHE A 9 -13.44 -5.40 18.89
N ASN A 10 -12.86 -4.40 19.54
CA ASN A 10 -13.10 -4.14 20.97
C ASN A 10 -14.41 -3.36 21.15
N PHE A 11 -15.48 -4.04 21.52
CA PHE A 11 -16.82 -3.45 21.67
C PHE A 11 -16.89 -2.36 22.75
N SER A 12 -16.11 -2.47 23.84
CA SER A 12 -16.09 -1.45 24.89
C SER A 12 -15.47 -0.13 24.42
N LYS A 13 -14.44 -0.21 23.59
CA LYS A 13 -13.75 0.95 23.00
C LYS A 13 -14.36 1.37 21.65
N ARG A 14 -15.22 0.55 21.03
CA ARG A 14 -15.75 0.70 19.68
C ARG A 14 -14.65 0.90 18.63
N ARG A 15 -13.60 0.05 18.67
CA ARG A 15 -12.40 0.16 17.84
C ARG A 15 -11.80 -1.21 17.53
N PHE A 16 -11.15 -1.31 16.40
CA PHE A 16 -10.31 -2.46 16.07
C PHE A 16 -8.98 -2.38 16.83
N GLU A 17 -8.45 -3.52 17.21
CA GLU A 17 -7.16 -3.65 17.91
C GLU A 17 -6.33 -4.74 17.24
N HIS A 18 -5.01 -4.52 17.11
CA HIS A 18 -4.12 -5.56 16.64
C HIS A 18 -3.89 -6.58 17.77
N PRO A 19 -3.94 -7.92 17.50
CA PRO A 19 -3.82 -8.97 18.54
C PRO A 19 -2.54 -8.89 19.36
N ASN A 20 -1.44 -8.42 18.77
CA ASN A 20 -0.17 -8.27 19.48
C ASN A 20 -0.16 -7.10 20.49
N GLY A 21 -1.27 -6.34 20.58
CA GLY A 21 -1.43 -5.29 21.60
C GLY A 21 -0.45 -4.11 21.49
N GLU A 22 0.30 -4.00 20.41
CA GLU A 22 1.19 -2.86 20.22
C GLU A 22 0.36 -1.59 20.07
N ASN A 23 0.14 -0.97 21.21
CA ASN A 23 -0.50 0.33 21.32
C ASN A 23 0.44 1.38 20.75
N ASN A 24 0.12 1.87 19.56
CA ASN A 24 0.67 3.12 19.02
C ASN A 24 0.21 4.34 19.87
N ASN A 25 0.21 4.21 21.20
CA ASN A 25 -0.07 5.29 22.14
C ASN A 25 1.15 6.21 22.22
N ARG A 26 1.31 7.01 21.17
CA ARG A 26 2.36 8.04 21.08
C ARG A 26 2.10 9.11 22.13
N LYS A 27 3.08 9.37 22.98
CA LYS A 27 2.98 10.45 23.96
C LYS A 27 3.00 11.80 23.22
N PHE A 28 2.21 12.75 23.69
CA PHE A 28 2.09 14.09 23.06
C PHE A 28 3.46 14.76 22.84
N LEU A 29 4.38 14.63 23.80
CA LEU A 29 5.76 15.15 23.71
C LEU A 29 6.57 14.51 22.55
N GLN A 30 6.33 13.24 22.22
CA GLN A 30 7.00 12.58 21.09
C GLN A 30 6.45 13.12 19.78
N ILE A 31 5.15 13.33 19.69
CA ILE A 31 4.50 13.89 18.50
C ILE A 31 5.01 15.32 18.24
N SER A 32 5.09 16.16 19.28
CA SER A 32 5.57 17.55 19.14
C SER A 32 7.05 17.63 18.76
N LYS A 33 7.89 16.72 19.29
CA LYS A 33 9.30 16.62 18.91
C LYS A 33 9.46 16.26 17.44
N VAL A 34 8.80 15.19 16.98
CA VAL A 34 8.84 14.76 15.58
C VAL A 34 8.29 15.85 14.64
N ALA A 35 7.19 16.50 15.02
CA ALA A 35 6.63 17.60 14.25
C ALA A 35 7.61 18.80 14.16
N TYR A 36 8.30 19.12 15.26
CA TYR A 36 9.33 20.16 15.27
C TYR A 36 10.50 19.79 14.35
N GLU A 37 11.06 18.58 14.50
CA GLU A 37 12.15 18.08 13.65
C GLU A 37 11.74 18.06 12.17
N TYR A 38 10.54 17.62 11.85
CA TYR A 38 10.01 17.62 10.48
C TYR A 38 9.89 19.05 9.91
N PHE A 39 9.46 20.02 10.70
CA PHE A 39 9.23 21.39 10.24
C PHE A 39 10.54 22.18 10.05
N TRP A 40 11.56 21.90 10.86
CA TRP A 40 12.85 22.62 10.84
C TRP A 40 13.99 21.83 10.20
N ARG A 41 13.72 20.67 9.58
CA ARG A 41 14.73 19.92 8.83
C ARG A 41 15.17 20.67 7.57
N ASP A 42 16.36 20.37 7.09
CA ASP A 42 16.78 20.76 5.76
C ASP A 42 15.95 20.05 4.70
N PHE A 43 15.66 20.73 3.61
CA PHE A 43 14.97 20.14 2.48
C PHE A 43 15.92 19.21 1.73
N ASP A 44 15.46 18.01 1.48
CA ASP A 44 16.10 17.05 0.60
C ASP A 44 16.10 17.57 -0.85
N GLU A 45 17.20 17.34 -1.57
CA GLU A 45 17.33 17.70 -3.00
C GLU A 45 16.16 17.16 -3.82
N TRP A 46 15.73 15.91 -3.54
CA TRP A 46 14.64 15.23 -4.22
C TRP A 46 13.26 15.85 -3.95
N GLU A 47 13.08 16.54 -2.82
CA GLU A 47 11.82 17.24 -2.51
C GLU A 47 11.54 18.36 -3.53
N ASN A 48 12.57 18.92 -4.17
CA ASN A 48 12.44 19.94 -5.18
C ASN A 48 12.36 19.39 -6.61
N LYS A 49 13.09 18.30 -6.90
CA LYS A 49 13.23 17.77 -8.26
C LYS A 49 12.22 16.65 -8.58
N GLY A 50 11.79 15.87 -7.56
CA GLY A 50 11.11 14.59 -7.77
C GLY A 50 12.06 13.53 -8.36
N PHE A 51 11.61 12.27 -8.32
CA PHE A 51 12.37 11.17 -8.92
C PHE A 51 12.12 11.08 -10.43
N PRO A 52 13.06 10.50 -11.18
CA PRO A 52 12.83 10.14 -12.58
C PRO A 52 11.55 9.30 -12.72
N THR A 53 10.77 9.60 -13.75
CA THR A 53 9.52 8.92 -14.04
C THR A 53 9.55 8.42 -15.48
N LEU A 54 9.25 7.14 -15.68
CA LEU A 54 9.05 6.56 -17.01
C LEU A 54 7.60 6.82 -17.42
N ASN A 55 7.38 7.90 -18.13
CA ASN A 55 6.05 8.27 -18.59
C ASN A 55 5.53 7.26 -19.62
N LEU A 56 4.34 6.74 -19.37
CA LEU A 56 3.68 5.77 -20.23
C LEU A 56 2.52 6.43 -20.98
N SER A 57 2.46 6.19 -22.27
CA SER A 57 1.37 6.64 -23.13
C SER A 57 0.13 5.76 -22.94
N LYS A 58 -1.02 6.30 -23.32
CA LYS A 58 -2.28 5.55 -23.36
C LYS A 58 -2.19 4.29 -24.23
N VAL A 59 -1.40 4.33 -25.30
CA VAL A 59 -1.20 3.18 -26.20
C VAL A 59 -0.43 2.07 -25.50
N GLU A 60 0.64 2.39 -24.75
CA GLU A 60 1.39 1.41 -23.97
C GLU A 60 0.51 0.78 -22.90
N LEU A 61 -0.29 1.59 -22.19
CA LEU A 61 -1.22 1.11 -21.17
C LEU A 61 -2.36 0.25 -21.75
N ALA A 62 -2.80 0.53 -22.99
CA ALA A 62 -3.82 -0.30 -23.67
C ALA A 62 -3.32 -1.72 -23.98
N HIS A 63 -1.99 -1.93 -24.11
CA HIS A 63 -1.35 -3.23 -24.32
C HIS A 63 -0.76 -3.82 -23.02
N PHE A 64 -1.00 -3.19 -21.88
CA PHE A 64 -0.51 -3.64 -20.58
C PHE A 64 -1.10 -5.02 -20.19
N SER A 65 -0.24 -6.01 -20.10
CA SER A 65 -0.61 -7.40 -19.84
C SER A 65 0.56 -8.16 -19.21
N GLU A 66 0.26 -9.11 -18.33
CA GLU A 66 1.24 -9.98 -17.65
C GLU A 66 2.41 -9.18 -17.07
N ASN A 67 2.08 -8.15 -16.27
CA ASN A 67 3.07 -7.17 -15.82
C ASN A 67 2.58 -6.43 -14.57
N VAL A 68 3.53 -5.78 -13.88
CA VAL A 68 3.24 -4.81 -12.83
C VAL A 68 3.94 -3.48 -13.15
N ILE A 69 3.24 -2.37 -12.88
CA ILE A 69 3.79 -1.01 -12.94
C ILE A 69 3.70 -0.40 -11.55
N TRP A 70 4.81 0.12 -11.04
CA TRP A 70 4.73 0.96 -9.86
C TRP A 70 4.40 2.41 -10.25
N VAL A 71 3.20 2.84 -9.88
CA VAL A 71 2.68 4.18 -10.19
C VAL A 71 3.24 5.23 -9.24
N GLY A 72 3.55 4.80 -8.00
CA GLY A 72 4.11 5.64 -6.95
C GLY A 72 3.39 5.43 -5.60
N HIS A 73 4.09 5.72 -4.52
CA HIS A 73 3.64 5.47 -3.16
C HIS A 73 3.21 4.01 -2.97
N SER A 74 1.96 3.76 -2.61
CA SER A 74 1.38 2.42 -2.49
C SER A 74 0.47 2.06 -3.69
N THR A 75 0.49 2.89 -4.74
CA THR A 75 -0.26 2.64 -5.97
C THR A 75 0.56 1.79 -6.93
N ALA A 76 0.08 0.60 -7.22
CA ALA A 76 0.62 -0.30 -8.25
C ALA A 76 -0.52 -0.76 -9.17
N LEU A 77 -0.23 -0.81 -10.46
CA LEU A 77 -1.10 -1.35 -11.50
C LEU A 77 -0.56 -2.73 -11.90
N LEU A 78 -1.37 -3.78 -11.75
CA LEU A 78 -1.02 -5.16 -12.08
C LEU A 78 -2.03 -5.73 -13.05
N ASN A 79 -1.57 -6.46 -14.05
CA ASN A 79 -2.45 -7.30 -14.88
C ASN A 79 -1.94 -8.73 -14.92
N HIS A 80 -2.82 -9.69 -14.70
CA HIS A 80 -2.56 -11.10 -14.90
C HIS A 80 -3.82 -11.80 -15.41
N LYS A 81 -3.68 -12.56 -16.50
CA LYS A 81 -4.78 -13.30 -17.16
C LYS A 81 -6.02 -12.44 -17.40
N GLY A 82 -5.80 -11.21 -17.86
CA GLY A 82 -6.86 -10.26 -18.20
C GLY A 82 -7.63 -9.69 -17.01
N ILE A 83 -7.13 -9.86 -15.78
CA ILE A 83 -7.63 -9.18 -14.58
C ILE A 83 -6.68 -8.05 -14.23
N THR A 84 -7.18 -6.83 -14.28
CA THR A 84 -6.39 -5.63 -13.93
C THR A 84 -6.73 -5.15 -12.52
N VAL A 85 -5.70 -4.98 -11.72
CA VAL A 85 -5.78 -4.61 -10.30
C VAL A 85 -5.04 -3.31 -10.07
N LEU A 86 -5.63 -2.41 -9.27
CA LEU A 86 -5.00 -1.17 -8.82
C LEU A 86 -5.01 -1.14 -7.29
N THR A 87 -3.85 -0.90 -6.68
CA THR A 87 -3.73 -0.82 -5.21
C THR A 87 -3.71 0.63 -4.76
N ASP A 88 -4.38 0.94 -3.64
CA ASP A 88 -4.41 2.24 -2.95
C ASP A 88 -4.24 3.45 -3.90
N PRO A 89 -5.17 3.65 -4.87
CA PRO A 89 -4.99 4.62 -5.94
C PRO A 89 -4.96 6.05 -5.40
N HIS A 90 -3.84 6.71 -5.68
CA HIS A 90 -3.61 8.10 -5.31
C HIS A 90 -2.97 8.86 -6.48
N PHE A 91 -3.72 9.75 -7.12
CA PHE A 91 -3.26 10.54 -8.28
C PHE A 91 -3.23 12.05 -8.02
N THR A 92 -3.72 12.51 -6.87
CA THR A 92 -3.75 13.94 -6.55
C THR A 92 -2.42 14.47 -6.03
N GLY A 93 -2.29 15.78 -6.03
CA GLY A 93 -1.06 16.50 -5.65
C GLY A 93 -0.78 16.56 -4.16
N ARG A 94 -1.68 16.06 -3.28
CA ARG A 94 -1.50 16.08 -1.83
C ARG A 94 -2.18 14.90 -1.15
N ALA A 95 -1.49 14.35 -0.14
CA ALA A 95 -2.02 13.32 0.73
C ALA A 95 -2.67 13.96 1.97
N GLY A 96 -3.91 14.43 1.84
CA GLY A 96 -4.59 15.09 2.94
C GLY A 96 -6.02 15.49 2.65
N PRO A 97 -6.71 16.09 3.65
CA PRO A 97 -8.09 16.52 3.47
C PRO A 97 -8.18 17.71 2.49
N PHE A 98 -9.31 17.80 1.81
CA PHE A 98 -9.71 18.92 0.94
C PHE A 98 -8.81 19.18 -0.29
N GLY A 99 -7.81 18.35 -0.58
CA GLY A 99 -6.94 18.49 -1.74
C GLY A 99 -5.85 19.58 -1.65
N PHE A 100 -5.91 20.45 -0.62
CA PHE A 100 -4.91 21.51 -0.41
C PHE A 100 -4.10 21.36 0.90
N MET A 101 -4.50 20.47 1.79
CA MET A 101 -3.79 20.18 3.04
C MET A 101 -2.99 18.86 2.94
N GLY A 102 -2.04 18.69 3.86
CA GLY A 102 -1.21 17.50 3.96
C GLY A 102 0.03 17.52 3.07
N PRO A 103 0.86 16.47 3.15
CA PRO A 103 2.09 16.34 2.40
C PRO A 103 1.88 16.52 0.89
N LYS A 104 2.76 17.33 0.27
CA LYS A 104 2.73 17.52 -1.17
C LYS A 104 3.33 16.29 -1.88
N ARG A 105 2.73 15.92 -3.03
CA ARG A 105 3.33 14.96 -3.94
C ARG A 105 4.61 15.56 -4.54
N ILE A 106 5.68 14.82 -4.50
CA ILE A 106 7.00 15.21 -5.00
C ILE A 106 7.20 14.63 -6.39
N THR A 107 6.94 13.33 -6.56
CA THR A 107 7.07 12.66 -7.85
C THR A 107 5.68 12.48 -8.49
N SER A 108 5.50 13.00 -9.69
CA SER A 108 4.25 12.88 -10.44
C SER A 108 3.94 11.44 -10.84
N PRO A 109 2.65 11.06 -10.97
CA PRO A 109 2.29 9.79 -11.57
C PRO A 109 2.83 9.68 -13.01
N PRO A 110 3.16 8.46 -13.48
CA PRO A 110 3.76 8.23 -14.81
C PRO A 110 2.76 8.36 -15.97
N PHE A 111 1.48 8.55 -15.68
CA PHE A 111 0.39 8.70 -16.64
C PHE A 111 -0.80 9.39 -15.99
N LEU A 112 -1.74 9.85 -16.78
CA LEU A 112 -2.98 10.44 -16.31
C LEU A 112 -3.98 9.34 -15.90
N ILE A 113 -4.89 9.67 -15.00
CA ILE A 113 -5.93 8.73 -14.56
C ILE A 113 -6.86 8.33 -15.71
N GLU A 114 -7.04 9.21 -16.70
CA GLU A 114 -7.82 8.99 -17.92
C GLU A 114 -7.18 8.00 -18.90
N ASP A 115 -5.88 7.75 -18.74
CA ASP A 115 -5.13 6.83 -19.61
C ASP A 115 -5.10 5.40 -19.04
N LEU A 116 -5.58 5.20 -17.81
CA LEU A 116 -5.65 3.89 -17.19
C LEU A 116 -6.43 2.89 -18.06
N PRO A 117 -5.96 1.65 -18.19
CA PRO A 117 -6.72 0.59 -18.84
C PRO A 117 -7.99 0.31 -18.04
N LYS A 118 -8.82 -0.61 -18.56
CA LYS A 118 -9.97 -1.10 -17.79
C LYS A 118 -9.48 -1.72 -16.48
N ILE A 119 -9.95 -1.20 -15.36
CA ILE A 119 -9.66 -1.71 -14.03
C ILE A 119 -10.81 -2.65 -13.59
N ASP A 120 -10.50 -3.89 -13.24
CA ASP A 120 -11.47 -4.83 -12.69
C ASP A 120 -11.60 -4.68 -11.18
N ILE A 121 -10.46 -4.47 -10.49
CA ILE A 121 -10.38 -4.52 -9.03
C ILE A 121 -9.54 -3.36 -8.49
N ILE A 122 -10.03 -2.74 -7.42
CA ILE A 122 -9.24 -1.87 -6.56
C ILE A 122 -9.13 -2.51 -5.18
N LEU A 123 -7.89 -2.59 -4.67
CA LEU A 123 -7.59 -2.98 -3.30
C LEU A 123 -7.29 -1.72 -2.48
N ILE A 124 -8.01 -1.53 -1.36
CA ILE A 124 -7.72 -0.47 -0.39
C ILE A 124 -7.19 -1.11 0.89
N SER A 125 -6.01 -0.71 1.34
CA SER A 125 -5.39 -1.25 2.55
C SER A 125 -5.99 -0.67 3.83
N HIS A 126 -6.19 0.65 3.89
CA HIS A 126 -6.74 1.36 5.03
C HIS A 126 -7.19 2.78 4.67
N ASN A 127 -7.63 3.56 5.66
CA ASN A 127 -8.28 4.84 5.41
C ASN A 127 -7.37 6.08 5.53
N HIS A 128 -6.05 5.97 5.70
CA HIS A 128 -5.18 7.15 5.70
C HIS A 128 -5.27 7.91 4.37
N TYR A 129 -4.96 9.21 4.40
CA TYR A 129 -5.17 10.08 3.25
C TYR A 129 -4.25 9.79 2.07
N ASP A 130 -3.09 9.22 2.31
CA ASP A 130 -2.10 8.81 1.30
C ASP A 130 -2.42 7.45 0.66
N HIS A 131 -3.40 6.70 1.19
CA HIS A 131 -3.88 5.42 0.65
C HIS A 131 -5.30 5.49 0.11
N LEU A 132 -6.18 6.27 0.73
CA LEU A 132 -7.57 6.45 0.31
C LEU A 132 -7.79 7.90 -0.13
N ASP A 133 -7.46 8.23 -1.37
CA ASP A 133 -7.67 9.55 -1.94
C ASP A 133 -9.08 9.70 -2.52
N LYS A 134 -9.91 10.51 -1.85
CA LYS A 134 -11.29 10.74 -2.24
C LYS A 134 -11.44 11.23 -3.68
N GLN A 135 -10.58 12.16 -4.12
CA GLN A 135 -10.69 12.74 -5.46
C GLN A 135 -10.36 11.72 -6.54
N THR A 136 -9.30 10.95 -6.34
CA THR A 136 -8.95 9.83 -7.22
C THR A 136 -10.07 8.80 -7.31
N ILE A 137 -10.66 8.39 -6.18
CA ILE A 137 -11.76 7.42 -6.18
C ILE A 137 -12.97 7.94 -6.94
N ILE A 138 -13.40 9.19 -6.68
CA ILE A 138 -14.54 9.79 -7.38
C ILE A 138 -14.27 9.87 -8.90
N HIS A 139 -13.04 10.22 -9.30
CA HIS A 139 -12.67 10.28 -10.71
C HIS A 139 -12.70 8.90 -11.36
N LEU A 140 -12.12 7.88 -10.70
CA LEU A 140 -12.12 6.49 -11.21
C LEU A 140 -13.53 5.94 -11.41
N ILE A 141 -14.43 6.08 -10.44
CA ILE A 141 -15.81 5.54 -10.58
C ILE A 141 -16.64 6.33 -11.60
N LYS A 142 -16.30 7.59 -11.88
CA LYS A 142 -16.92 8.36 -12.95
C LYS A 142 -16.50 7.85 -14.33
N LEU A 143 -15.24 7.48 -14.49
CA LEU A 143 -14.70 6.91 -15.74
C LEU A 143 -15.10 5.44 -15.92
N GLN A 144 -15.08 4.67 -14.83
CA GLN A 144 -15.23 3.22 -14.83
C GLN A 144 -16.13 2.77 -13.66
N PRO A 145 -17.45 2.90 -13.76
CA PRO A 145 -18.39 2.65 -12.65
C PRO A 145 -18.49 1.18 -12.23
N GLU A 146 -18.01 0.25 -13.04
CA GLU A 146 -18.07 -1.20 -12.80
C GLU A 146 -16.93 -1.73 -11.93
N ILE A 147 -15.94 -0.90 -11.58
CA ILE A 147 -14.80 -1.31 -10.74
C ILE A 147 -15.31 -1.90 -9.42
N LYS A 148 -14.76 -3.05 -9.05
CA LYS A 148 -15.03 -3.70 -7.77
C LYS A 148 -13.97 -3.33 -6.73
N PHE A 149 -14.40 -2.80 -5.60
CA PHE A 149 -13.52 -2.42 -4.50
C PHE A 149 -13.49 -3.50 -3.43
N PHE A 150 -12.29 -3.92 -3.03
CA PHE A 150 -12.05 -4.75 -1.86
C PHE A 150 -11.45 -3.91 -0.76
N VAL A 151 -12.09 -3.92 0.40
CA VAL A 151 -11.77 -3.02 1.50
C VAL A 151 -11.87 -3.72 2.86
N PRO A 152 -11.10 -3.30 3.87
CA PRO A 152 -11.25 -3.82 5.23
C PRO A 152 -12.54 -3.33 5.88
N LEU A 153 -12.99 -4.04 6.93
CA LEU A 153 -14.21 -3.72 7.68
C LEU A 153 -14.28 -2.25 8.11
N GLY A 154 -15.46 -1.66 7.96
CA GLY A 154 -15.79 -0.29 8.33
C GLY A 154 -15.47 0.75 7.26
N LEU A 155 -14.83 0.38 6.12
CA LEU A 155 -14.54 1.32 5.04
C LEU A 155 -15.70 1.50 4.06
N SER A 156 -16.64 0.56 3.99
CA SER A 156 -17.72 0.59 3.00
C SER A 156 -18.54 1.87 3.06
N ASP A 157 -18.85 2.39 4.25
CA ASP A 157 -19.66 3.60 4.39
C ASP A 157 -18.92 4.86 3.93
N ILE A 158 -17.60 4.90 4.13
CA ILE A 158 -16.75 5.98 3.61
C ILE A 158 -16.78 5.95 2.08
N LEU A 159 -16.58 4.79 1.46
CA LEU A 159 -16.57 4.64 0.01
C LEU A 159 -17.96 4.90 -0.61
N LYS A 160 -19.04 4.45 0.03
CA LYS A 160 -20.41 4.81 -0.38
C LYS A 160 -20.63 6.30 -0.38
N SER A 161 -20.08 7.03 0.60
CA SER A 161 -20.14 8.49 0.64
C SER A 161 -19.38 9.18 -0.51
N PHE A 162 -18.44 8.45 -1.17
CA PHE A 162 -17.75 8.90 -2.40
C PHE A 162 -18.50 8.48 -3.67
N GLY A 163 -19.57 7.69 -3.56
CA GLY A 163 -20.40 7.23 -4.68
C GLY A 163 -20.05 5.81 -5.18
N VAL A 164 -19.16 5.08 -4.51
CA VAL A 164 -18.80 3.71 -4.87
C VAL A 164 -19.97 2.77 -4.61
N LYS A 165 -20.32 1.93 -5.60
CA LYS A 165 -21.44 0.98 -5.52
C LYS A 165 -21.00 -0.47 -5.31
N ASN A 166 -19.92 -0.88 -5.97
CA ASN A 166 -19.45 -2.26 -6.00
C ASN A 166 -18.37 -2.48 -4.93
N ILE A 167 -18.74 -2.77 -3.69
CA ILE A 167 -17.84 -2.92 -2.56
C ILE A 167 -17.95 -4.32 -1.98
N VAL A 168 -16.81 -4.96 -1.75
CA VAL A 168 -16.65 -6.18 -0.95
C VAL A 168 -15.83 -5.81 0.28
N GLU A 169 -16.44 -5.92 1.45
CA GLU A 169 -15.82 -5.60 2.72
C GLU A 169 -15.44 -6.90 3.44
N LEU A 170 -14.18 -7.04 3.87
CA LEU A 170 -13.65 -8.25 4.48
C LEU A 170 -12.96 -7.96 5.82
N ASP A 171 -13.12 -8.88 6.76
CA ASP A 171 -12.29 -8.96 7.97
C ASP A 171 -10.99 -9.71 7.69
N TRP A 172 -9.99 -9.59 8.58
CA TRP A 172 -8.77 -10.37 8.49
C TRP A 172 -9.07 -11.87 8.40
N TRP A 173 -8.39 -12.50 7.46
CA TRP A 173 -8.45 -13.92 7.15
C TRP A 173 -9.75 -14.35 6.46
N GLN A 174 -10.66 -13.43 6.19
CA GLN A 174 -11.76 -13.69 5.28
C GLN A 174 -11.28 -13.64 3.83
N SER A 175 -11.98 -14.35 2.97
CA SER A 175 -11.69 -14.41 1.54
C SER A 175 -12.96 -14.26 0.71
N PHE A 176 -12.75 -13.82 -0.52
CA PHE A 176 -13.79 -13.72 -1.53
C PHE A 176 -13.30 -14.30 -2.85
N LYS A 177 -14.09 -15.20 -3.44
CA LYS A 177 -13.81 -15.73 -4.77
C LYS A 177 -14.44 -14.82 -5.83
N HIS A 178 -13.61 -14.27 -6.70
CA HIS A 178 -14.02 -13.44 -7.82
C HIS A 178 -13.47 -14.00 -9.12
N LYS A 179 -14.36 -14.44 -10.04
CA LYS A 179 -13.96 -15.17 -11.26
C LYS A 179 -13.04 -16.37 -10.90
N ASN A 180 -11.85 -16.40 -11.45
CA ASN A 180 -10.82 -17.44 -11.22
C ASN A 180 -9.77 -17.07 -10.17
N ILE A 181 -10.02 -16.05 -9.34
CA ILE A 181 -9.12 -15.59 -8.29
C ILE A 181 -9.75 -15.69 -6.91
N ILE A 182 -8.93 -15.91 -5.90
CA ILE A 182 -9.31 -15.83 -4.49
C ILE A 182 -8.57 -14.64 -3.89
N ILE A 183 -9.32 -13.75 -3.24
CA ILE A 183 -8.80 -12.54 -2.59
C ILE A 183 -8.99 -12.69 -1.10
N HIS A 184 -7.89 -12.65 -0.34
CA HIS A 184 -7.89 -12.72 1.12
C HIS A 184 -7.50 -11.36 1.70
N ALA A 185 -8.24 -10.89 2.70
CA ALA A 185 -7.77 -9.85 3.59
C ALA A 185 -6.80 -10.46 4.61
N THR A 186 -5.60 -9.90 4.75
CA THR A 186 -4.58 -10.41 5.65
C THR A 186 -4.32 -9.46 6.81
N GLN A 187 -3.93 -10.02 7.95
CA GLN A 187 -3.54 -9.23 9.10
C GLN A 187 -2.20 -8.54 8.85
N VAL A 188 -2.10 -7.25 9.22
CA VAL A 188 -0.88 -6.46 9.21
C VAL A 188 -0.85 -5.53 10.42
N GLN A 189 0.34 -5.10 10.83
CA GLN A 189 0.53 -4.28 12.04
C GLN A 189 0.50 -2.79 11.68
N HIS A 190 -0.68 -2.20 11.72
CA HIS A 190 -0.88 -0.78 11.42
C HIS A 190 -2.05 -0.18 12.23
N TRP A 191 -2.66 0.86 11.75
CA TRP A 191 -3.79 1.56 12.35
C TRP A 191 -4.57 2.34 11.29
N SER A 192 -5.74 2.89 11.67
CA SER A 192 -6.56 3.67 10.75
C SER A 192 -7.01 4.99 11.39
N ARG A 193 -7.11 6.05 10.57
CA ARG A 193 -7.61 7.35 10.99
C ARG A 193 -7.78 8.32 9.81
N ARG A 194 -8.87 9.08 9.77
CA ARG A 194 -9.07 10.24 8.88
C ARG A 194 -9.48 11.51 9.62
N SER A 195 -9.95 11.41 10.86
CA SER A 195 -10.38 12.52 11.69
C SER A 195 -9.81 12.42 13.11
N PHE A 196 -10.07 13.42 13.93
CA PHE A 196 -9.65 13.38 15.34
C PHE A 196 -10.39 12.33 16.17
N PHE A 197 -11.55 11.84 15.71
CA PHE A 197 -12.47 11.01 16.50
C PHE A 197 -12.66 9.59 15.95
N ASP A 198 -11.99 9.21 14.86
CA ASP A 198 -12.25 7.94 14.17
C ASP A 198 -11.07 6.95 14.20
N ARG A 199 -10.07 7.18 15.06
CA ARG A 199 -8.92 6.26 15.17
C ARG A 199 -9.39 4.83 15.40
N ASN A 200 -8.93 3.92 14.52
CA ASN A 200 -9.23 2.48 14.53
C ASN A 200 -10.74 2.14 14.50
N LYS A 201 -11.60 3.05 14.01
CA LYS A 201 -13.01 2.73 13.77
C LYS A 201 -13.23 1.92 12.48
N THR A 202 -12.26 1.94 11.59
CA THR A 202 -12.17 1.06 10.44
C THR A 202 -10.98 0.10 10.62
N LEU A 203 -11.07 -1.08 10.05
CA LEU A 203 -9.96 -2.01 10.01
C LEU A 203 -8.91 -1.56 8.98
N TRP A 204 -7.75 -2.19 8.99
CA TRP A 204 -6.68 -2.09 8.00
C TRP A 204 -6.22 -3.49 7.62
N SER A 205 -5.73 -3.70 6.42
CA SER A 205 -5.31 -5.04 5.97
C SER A 205 -4.26 -4.97 4.86
N GLY A 206 -3.46 -6.02 4.76
CA GLY A 206 -2.84 -6.42 3.51
C GLY A 206 -3.82 -7.27 2.69
N TRP A 207 -3.43 -7.59 1.46
CA TRP A 207 -4.24 -8.36 0.52
C TRP A 207 -3.42 -9.44 -0.16
N MET A 208 -3.91 -10.68 -0.14
CA MET A 208 -3.37 -11.76 -0.95
C MET A 208 -4.35 -12.11 -2.04
N MET A 209 -3.93 -11.99 -3.28
CA MET A 209 -4.67 -12.44 -4.46
C MET A 209 -4.02 -13.71 -5.02
N SER A 210 -4.80 -14.75 -5.25
CA SER A 210 -4.30 -16.03 -5.73
C SER A 210 -5.05 -16.46 -6.99
N TRP A 211 -4.29 -16.65 -8.07
CA TRP A 211 -4.66 -17.39 -9.27
C TRP A 211 -4.11 -18.82 -9.17
N ASP A 212 -4.40 -19.67 -10.12
CA ASP A 212 -3.90 -21.06 -10.10
C ASP A 212 -2.37 -21.15 -10.24
N ASP A 213 -1.75 -20.21 -10.96
CA ASP A 213 -0.32 -20.20 -11.33
C ASP A 213 0.46 -18.99 -10.82
N PHE A 214 -0.22 -17.99 -10.25
CA PHE A 214 0.38 -16.74 -9.80
C PHE A 214 -0.31 -16.26 -8.52
N SER A 215 0.43 -15.57 -7.68
CA SER A 215 -0.15 -14.90 -6.51
C SER A 215 0.53 -13.56 -6.23
N PHE A 216 -0.26 -12.58 -5.86
CA PHE A 216 0.18 -11.24 -5.54
C PHE A 216 -0.18 -10.88 -4.11
N TYR A 217 0.81 -10.45 -3.35
CA TYR A 217 0.62 -9.90 -2.01
C TYR A 217 0.86 -8.40 -2.00
N PHE A 218 -0.12 -7.64 -1.57
CA PHE A 218 -0.04 -6.21 -1.29
C PHE A 218 -0.05 -6.00 0.22
N ALA A 219 1.05 -5.57 0.81
CA ALA A 219 1.17 -5.40 2.25
C ALA A 219 0.36 -4.21 2.79
N GLY A 220 0.13 -3.17 1.96
CA GLY A 220 -0.28 -1.86 2.48
C GLY A 220 0.79 -1.29 3.40
N ASP A 221 0.37 -0.55 4.43
CA ASP A 221 1.26 -0.07 5.48
C ASP A 221 1.31 -1.05 6.64
N THR A 222 2.52 -1.28 7.15
CA THR A 222 2.72 -2.18 8.29
C THR A 222 4.08 -2.00 8.94
N GLY A 223 4.13 -2.14 10.26
CA GLY A 223 5.34 -2.48 10.98
C GLY A 223 5.69 -3.95 10.76
N TYR A 224 6.93 -4.33 11.05
CA TYR A 224 7.36 -5.72 10.99
C TYR A 224 6.74 -6.53 12.14
N SER A 225 6.14 -7.66 11.81
CA SER A 225 5.53 -8.59 12.76
C SER A 225 5.51 -10.02 12.20
N ASN A 226 5.12 -10.97 13.05
CA ASN A 226 4.91 -12.37 12.63
C ASN A 226 3.71 -12.57 11.67
N ASP A 227 3.04 -11.50 11.26
CA ASP A 227 1.88 -11.59 10.37
C ASP A 227 2.29 -11.99 8.96
N PHE A 228 3.52 -11.70 8.53
CA PHE A 228 4.07 -12.15 7.25
C PHE A 228 4.19 -13.68 7.18
N ALA A 229 4.80 -14.29 8.20
CA ALA A 229 4.88 -15.75 8.31
C ALA A 229 3.48 -16.40 8.45
N LYS A 230 2.55 -15.77 9.19
CA LYS A 230 1.16 -16.24 9.27
C LYS A 230 0.47 -16.17 7.91
N THR A 231 0.71 -15.12 7.13
CA THR A 231 0.15 -14.93 5.80
C THR A 231 0.65 -16.04 4.86
N ALA A 232 1.96 -16.27 4.82
CA ALA A 232 2.55 -17.36 4.04
C ALA A 232 1.96 -18.73 4.43
N LYS A 233 1.82 -18.98 5.74
CA LYS A 233 1.26 -20.25 6.24
C LYS A 233 -0.22 -20.43 5.88
N ARG A 234 -1.03 -19.37 5.88
CA ARG A 234 -2.49 -19.45 5.67
C ARG A 234 -2.90 -19.34 4.22
N CYS A 235 -2.22 -18.50 3.46
CA CYS A 235 -2.60 -18.14 2.08
C CYS A 235 -1.64 -18.67 1.03
N GLY A 236 -0.51 -19.29 1.46
CA GLY A 236 0.60 -19.67 0.58
C GLY A 236 1.63 -18.56 0.41
N SER A 237 2.81 -18.92 -0.09
CA SER A 237 3.89 -17.97 -0.41
C SER A 237 3.56 -17.23 -1.71
N PRO A 238 3.57 -15.88 -1.75
CA PRO A 238 3.24 -15.15 -2.96
C PRO A 238 4.32 -15.30 -4.05
N THR A 239 3.89 -15.22 -5.31
CA THR A 239 4.82 -15.10 -6.44
C THR A 239 5.46 -13.72 -6.45
N LEU A 240 4.65 -12.68 -6.22
CA LEU A 240 5.06 -11.27 -6.19
C LEU A 240 4.49 -10.58 -4.94
N ALA A 241 5.31 -9.77 -4.28
CA ALA A 241 4.87 -8.96 -3.14
C ALA A 241 5.22 -7.48 -3.34
N ALA A 242 4.28 -6.59 -3.00
CA ALA A 242 4.52 -5.17 -2.81
C ALA A 242 4.73 -4.90 -1.32
N ILE A 243 5.95 -4.52 -0.92
CA ILE A 243 6.38 -4.41 0.47
C ILE A 243 6.81 -2.96 0.76
N PRO A 244 6.27 -2.29 1.82
CA PRO A 244 6.67 -0.94 2.16
C PRO A 244 8.10 -0.90 2.68
N ILE A 245 8.87 0.12 2.24
CA ILE A 245 10.29 0.32 2.59
C ILE A 245 10.58 1.75 3.08
N GLY A 246 9.59 2.63 3.12
CA GLY A 246 9.72 4.04 3.49
C GLY A 246 8.83 4.45 4.66
N ALA A 247 8.91 5.72 5.04
CA ALA A 247 8.22 6.33 6.16
C ALA A 247 8.60 5.71 7.52
N TYR A 248 9.90 5.49 7.77
CA TYR A 248 10.37 4.76 8.95
C TYR A 248 11.11 5.62 10.00
N GLU A 249 11.48 6.87 9.72
CA GLU A 249 12.15 7.72 10.69
C GLU A 249 11.22 8.79 11.33
N PRO A 250 11.41 9.11 12.62
CA PRO A 250 12.37 8.50 13.56
C PRO A 250 11.91 7.10 13.96
N ARG A 251 12.85 6.16 13.97
CA ARG A 251 12.59 4.74 14.10
C ARG A 251 11.79 4.35 15.35
N GLU A 252 12.14 4.90 16.51
CA GLU A 252 11.44 4.65 17.77
C GLU A 252 9.95 5.04 17.74
N PHE A 253 9.60 5.98 16.85
CA PHE A 253 8.24 6.47 16.68
C PHE A 253 7.49 5.72 15.58
N MET A 254 8.18 5.31 14.50
CA MET A 254 7.56 4.72 13.32
C MET A 254 7.50 3.19 13.34
N LYS A 255 8.41 2.54 14.09
CA LYS A 255 8.62 1.08 14.10
C LYS A 255 7.33 0.25 14.24
N ALA A 256 6.40 0.69 15.06
CA ALA A 256 5.16 -0.04 15.29
C ALA A 256 4.17 0.01 14.10
N ALA A 257 4.39 0.89 13.12
CA ALA A 257 3.47 1.10 12.02
C ALA A 257 4.11 1.01 10.63
N HIS A 258 5.43 1.17 10.54
CA HIS A 258 6.17 1.17 9.27
C HIS A 258 7.49 0.40 9.42
N MET A 259 7.78 -0.41 8.43
CA MET A 259 9.07 -1.12 8.32
C MET A 259 10.15 -0.19 7.76
N ASN A 260 11.38 -0.42 8.20
CA ASN A 260 12.56 0.05 7.50
C ASN A 260 13.03 -1.02 6.47
N PRO A 261 14.02 -0.72 5.62
CA PRO A 261 14.49 -1.67 4.61
C PRO A 261 15.00 -3.01 5.17
N GLU A 262 15.64 -3.02 6.34
CA GLU A 262 16.09 -4.24 7.02
C GLU A 262 14.92 -5.16 7.40
N GLU A 263 13.84 -4.56 7.91
CA GLU A 263 12.62 -5.28 8.26
C GLU A 263 11.84 -5.71 7.02
N ALA A 264 11.89 -4.93 5.93
CA ALA A 264 11.29 -5.31 4.65
C ALA A 264 11.97 -6.55 4.05
N VAL A 265 13.30 -6.69 4.18
CA VAL A 265 14.02 -7.92 3.78
C VAL A 265 13.60 -9.11 4.64
N LYS A 266 13.42 -8.95 5.95
CA LYS A 266 12.88 -10.00 6.81
C LYS A 266 11.45 -10.39 6.42
N ALA A 267 10.60 -9.41 6.12
CA ALA A 267 9.24 -9.65 5.66
C ALA A 267 9.21 -10.43 4.33
N PHE A 268 10.12 -10.10 3.40
CA PHE A 268 10.33 -10.86 2.16
C PHE A 268 10.67 -12.32 2.43
N GLN A 269 11.57 -12.58 3.39
CA GLN A 269 11.98 -13.92 3.79
C GLN A 269 10.85 -14.69 4.50
N ASP A 270 10.14 -14.04 5.44
CA ASP A 270 9.04 -14.64 6.19
C ASP A 270 7.82 -14.99 5.31
N LEU A 271 7.53 -14.14 4.32
CA LEU A 271 6.55 -14.43 3.27
C LEU A 271 6.98 -15.58 2.37
N ASN A 272 8.29 -15.88 2.34
CA ASN A 272 8.89 -16.80 1.38
C ASN A 272 8.47 -16.47 -0.06
N THR A 273 8.38 -15.18 -0.38
CA THR A 273 7.96 -14.71 -1.69
C THR A 273 9.05 -14.89 -2.74
N LYS A 274 8.66 -15.18 -3.98
CA LYS A 274 9.61 -15.38 -5.07
C LYS A 274 10.21 -14.07 -5.55
N TYR A 275 9.37 -13.01 -5.65
CA TYR A 275 9.73 -11.67 -6.07
C TYR A 275 9.06 -10.63 -5.17
N ALA A 276 9.69 -9.46 -5.03
CA ALA A 276 9.07 -8.30 -4.39
C ALA A 276 9.51 -6.98 -5.04
N PHE A 277 8.71 -5.95 -4.84
CA PHE A 277 9.13 -4.57 -5.11
C PHE A 277 8.77 -3.65 -3.94
N GLY A 278 9.64 -2.65 -3.74
CA GLY A 278 9.51 -1.67 -2.67
C GLY A 278 8.45 -0.62 -3.00
N ILE A 279 7.53 -0.38 -2.06
CA ILE A 279 6.50 0.66 -2.13
C ILE A 279 6.67 1.66 -0.97
N HIS A 280 5.83 2.68 -0.94
CA HIS A 280 5.72 3.68 0.14
C HIS A 280 6.97 4.55 0.30
N TRP A 281 7.66 4.87 -0.79
CA TRP A 281 8.83 5.75 -0.83
C TRP A 281 8.77 6.68 -2.06
N GLY A 282 9.64 7.67 -2.13
CA GLY A 282 9.90 8.48 -3.34
C GLY A 282 8.73 9.33 -3.87
N THR A 283 7.54 9.28 -3.29
CA THR A 283 6.34 9.98 -3.80
C THR A 283 5.89 11.14 -2.91
N PHE A 284 5.79 10.90 -1.61
CA PHE A 284 5.44 11.90 -0.59
C PHE A 284 6.52 11.94 0.48
N LYS A 285 6.88 13.13 0.95
CA LYS A 285 7.71 13.27 2.14
C LYS A 285 6.83 13.21 3.37
N LEU A 286 6.86 12.08 4.07
CA LEU A 286 6.01 11.81 5.23
C LEU A 286 6.77 11.84 6.55
N THR A 287 8.07 11.56 6.51
CA THR A 287 8.95 11.28 7.65
C THR A 287 10.33 11.91 7.45
N LEU A 288 11.29 11.60 8.33
CA LEU A 288 12.57 12.33 8.41
C LEU A 288 13.69 11.73 7.55
N GLU A 289 13.64 10.46 7.16
CA GLU A 289 14.66 9.86 6.27
C GLU A 289 14.75 10.62 4.93
N LEU A 290 15.92 10.61 4.30
CA LEU A 290 16.07 11.17 2.96
C LEU A 290 15.19 10.41 1.94
N MET A 291 14.73 11.10 0.92
CA MET A 291 13.78 10.53 -0.05
C MET A 291 14.39 9.37 -0.86
N ASP A 292 15.70 9.37 -1.08
CA ASP A 292 16.44 8.33 -1.79
C ASP A 292 17.11 7.29 -0.88
N GLU A 293 17.05 7.48 0.43
CA GLU A 293 17.62 6.55 1.41
C GLU A 293 16.99 5.15 1.34
N PRO A 294 15.64 4.98 1.26
CA PRO A 294 15.02 3.66 1.26
C PRO A 294 15.54 2.70 0.19
N PRO A 295 15.66 3.07 -1.11
CA PRO A 295 16.21 2.17 -2.11
C PRO A 295 17.72 1.90 -1.96
N ILE A 296 18.48 2.83 -1.40
CA ILE A 296 19.91 2.65 -1.13
C ILE A 296 20.07 1.59 -0.03
N ARG A 297 19.42 1.80 1.12
CA ARG A 297 19.46 0.86 2.25
C ARG A 297 18.90 -0.52 1.89
N LEU A 298 17.83 -0.59 1.07
CA LEU A 298 17.32 -1.88 0.63
C LEU A 298 18.37 -2.69 -0.13
N ARG A 299 19.12 -2.07 -1.04
CA ARG A 299 20.20 -2.75 -1.78
C ARG A 299 21.30 -3.29 -0.85
N GLU A 300 21.67 -2.51 0.14
CA GLU A 300 22.66 -2.91 1.16
C GLU A 300 22.15 -4.12 1.96
N CYS A 301 20.94 -4.02 2.51
CA CYS A 301 20.32 -5.09 3.30
C CYS A 301 20.10 -6.39 2.51
N LEU A 302 19.75 -6.31 1.23
CA LEU A 302 19.64 -7.47 0.35
C LEU A 302 20.99 -8.15 0.14
N SER A 303 22.07 -7.35 -0.05
CA SER A 303 23.44 -7.85 -0.15
C SER A 303 23.88 -8.59 1.11
N GLU A 304 23.64 -7.99 2.27
CA GLU A 304 23.96 -8.56 3.59
C GLU A 304 23.17 -9.86 3.85
N ALA A 305 21.93 -9.91 3.43
CA ALA A 305 21.07 -11.09 3.57
C ALA A 305 21.31 -12.17 2.49
N GLY A 306 22.22 -11.94 1.53
CA GLY A 306 22.46 -12.85 0.42
C GLY A 306 21.28 -13.00 -0.56
N VAL A 307 20.38 -12.02 -0.59
CA VAL A 307 19.21 -12.03 -1.48
C VAL A 307 19.57 -11.30 -2.79
N PRO A 308 19.45 -11.95 -3.95
CA PRO A 308 19.72 -11.30 -5.23
C PRO A 308 18.81 -10.09 -5.47
N GLN A 309 19.37 -8.95 -5.86
CA GLN A 309 18.60 -7.71 -6.10
C GLN A 309 17.50 -7.87 -7.15
N ARG A 310 17.66 -8.77 -8.14
CA ARG A 310 16.62 -9.09 -9.11
C ARG A 310 15.35 -9.69 -8.52
N LYS A 311 15.42 -10.22 -7.27
CA LYS A 311 14.26 -10.79 -6.56
C LYS A 311 13.48 -9.77 -5.75
N PHE A 312 14.14 -8.71 -5.28
CA PHE A 312 13.47 -7.62 -4.58
C PHE A 312 13.99 -6.29 -5.12
N LYS A 313 13.19 -5.63 -5.93
CA LYS A 313 13.55 -4.40 -6.65
C LYS A 313 12.97 -3.14 -6.00
N CYS A 314 13.67 -2.02 -6.18
CA CYS A 314 13.05 -0.69 -6.12
C CYS A 314 12.80 -0.26 -7.57
N LEU A 315 11.56 -0.33 -7.99
CA LEU A 315 11.15 0.15 -9.31
C LEU A 315 11.17 1.69 -9.34
N VAL A 316 11.44 2.30 -10.47
CA VAL A 316 11.17 3.73 -10.65
C VAL A 316 9.69 3.93 -11.00
N HIS A 317 9.18 5.16 -10.81
CA HIS A 317 7.79 5.48 -11.14
C HIS A 317 7.52 5.22 -12.63
N GLY A 318 6.56 4.36 -12.95
CA GLY A 318 6.23 3.95 -14.31
C GLY A 318 7.03 2.76 -14.85
N GLU A 319 8.01 2.23 -14.11
CA GLU A 319 8.72 1.03 -14.54
C GLU A 319 7.79 -0.17 -14.60
N GLN A 320 7.87 -0.87 -15.71
CA GLN A 320 7.17 -2.13 -15.96
C GLN A 320 8.07 -3.31 -15.60
N TRP A 321 7.53 -4.30 -14.88
CA TRP A 321 8.28 -5.47 -14.48
C TRP A 321 7.53 -6.77 -14.77
N GLY A 322 7.94 -7.45 -15.85
CA GLY A 322 7.34 -8.70 -16.33
C GLY A 322 7.96 -9.98 -15.77
N ASP A 323 9.19 -9.95 -15.23
CA ASP A 323 9.89 -11.15 -14.75
C ASP A 323 9.05 -12.04 -13.80
N PRO A 324 8.27 -11.49 -12.84
CA PRO A 324 7.44 -12.29 -11.96
C PRO A 324 6.36 -13.11 -12.67
N PHE A 325 5.99 -12.70 -13.88
CA PHE A 325 4.95 -13.33 -14.71
C PHE A 325 5.55 -14.30 -15.74
N GLY A 326 6.89 -14.41 -15.80
CA GLY A 326 7.58 -15.23 -16.79
C GLY A 326 7.72 -14.58 -18.18
N THR A 327 7.36 -13.30 -18.29
CA THR A 327 7.58 -12.49 -19.49
C THR A 327 8.93 -11.77 -19.34
N CYS A 328 10.01 -12.35 -19.86
CA CYS A 328 11.29 -11.64 -19.97
C CYS A 328 11.18 -10.61 -21.08
N ASN A 329 11.37 -9.33 -20.75
CA ASN A 329 11.60 -8.26 -21.74
C ASN A 329 13.07 -8.21 -22.13
#